data_c4d1185c3090df4663a3bed0f697d58c
#
_entry.id   c4d1185c3090df4663a3bed0f697d58c
#
_cell.length_a   1.000
_cell.length_b   1.000
_cell.length_c   1.000
_cell.angle_alpha   90.00
_cell.angle_beta   90.00
_cell.angle_gamma   90.00
#
_symmetry.space_group_name_H-M   'P 1'
#
loop_
_entity.id
_entity.type
_entity.pdbx_description
1 polymer ?
#
loop_
_entity_poly.entity_id
_entity_poly.type
_entity_poly.pdbx_seq_one_letter_code
_entity_poly.pdbx_strand_id
1 'polypeptide(L)'
;TLARIAAENFRRLQAANIEVVHTSAEEYLQRPGLHFDWIFADPDRRSADGRKLVRLEACSPDVTALMPLIARASGRLCIKNSPLFDVDEALRLFPDSRVEVVSLGDECKEVLVYADGTGPALTATALGRGSFTATPGQTPPPAPDTFDPSRYRWLVVPDVALQKARLARLHLRGKADIW
;
A
#
# COMPACT_ATOMS: atom_id res chain seq x y z
N THR A 1 -1.31 2.85 -29.03
CA THR A 1 -0.74 2.59 -27.70
C THR A 1 -1.63 3.14 -26.60
N LEU A 2 -1.55 2.61 -25.38
CA LEU A 2 -2.30 3.11 -24.20
C LEU A 2 -2.01 4.58 -23.92
N ALA A 3 -0.76 5.01 -24.04
CA ALA A 3 -0.36 6.40 -23.86
C ALA A 3 -1.11 7.36 -24.80
N ARG A 4 -1.29 6.95 -26.07
CA ARG A 4 -2.07 7.76 -27.04
C ARG A 4 -3.55 7.86 -26.67
N ILE A 5 -4.14 6.75 -26.18
CA ILE A 5 -5.54 6.75 -25.72
C ILE A 5 -5.69 7.63 -24.46
N ALA A 6 -4.75 7.52 -23.49
CA ALA A 6 -4.74 8.34 -22.30
C ALA A 6 -4.65 9.83 -22.64
N ALA A 7 -3.71 10.23 -23.51
CA ALA A 7 -3.56 11.60 -23.96
C ALA A 7 -4.85 12.15 -24.59
N GLU A 8 -5.51 11.38 -25.47
CA GLU A 8 -6.77 11.78 -26.09
C GLU A 8 -7.91 11.90 -25.06
N ASN A 9 -7.98 11.00 -24.09
CA ASN A 9 -8.98 11.06 -23.02
C ASN A 9 -8.78 12.33 -22.16
N PHE A 10 -7.56 12.64 -21.75
CA PHE A 10 -7.28 13.86 -20.98
C PHE A 10 -7.57 15.13 -21.76
N ARG A 11 -7.29 15.13 -23.07
CA ARG A 11 -7.66 16.24 -23.94
C ARG A 11 -9.18 16.45 -23.99
N ARG A 12 -9.97 15.36 -24.13
CA ARG A 12 -11.46 15.42 -24.12
C ARG A 12 -12.02 15.88 -22.76
N LEU A 13 -11.38 15.48 -21.69
CA LEU A 13 -11.75 15.87 -20.32
C LEU A 13 -11.26 17.29 -19.96
N GLN A 14 -10.57 17.99 -20.89
CA GLN A 14 -9.96 19.31 -20.67
C GLN A 14 -9.01 19.34 -19.46
N ALA A 15 -8.36 18.22 -19.16
CA ALA A 15 -7.40 18.07 -18.06
C ALA A 15 -6.02 18.62 -18.49
N ALA A 16 -5.91 19.95 -18.61
CA ALA A 16 -4.70 20.66 -19.08
C ALA A 16 -3.49 20.54 -18.12
N ASN A 17 -3.73 20.08 -16.90
CA ASN A 17 -2.71 19.87 -15.86
C ASN A 17 -2.08 18.47 -15.92
N ILE A 18 -2.40 17.64 -16.92
CA ILE A 18 -1.89 16.28 -17.07
C ILE A 18 -1.08 16.18 -18.37
N GLU A 19 0.19 15.80 -18.23
CA GLU A 19 1.07 15.46 -19.34
C GLU A 19 1.23 13.95 -19.44
N VAL A 20 1.05 13.39 -20.64
CA VAL A 20 1.26 11.96 -20.92
C VAL A 20 2.56 11.79 -21.67
N VAL A 21 3.52 11.12 -21.06
CA VAL A 21 4.82 10.82 -21.66
C VAL A 21 4.87 9.35 -22.05
N HIS A 22 5.13 9.06 -23.33
CA HIS A 22 5.22 7.70 -23.85
C HIS A 22 6.67 7.19 -23.79
N THR A 23 7.06 6.72 -22.63
CA THR A 23 8.39 6.13 -22.35
C THR A 23 8.29 5.15 -21.19
N SER A 24 9.32 4.38 -20.92
CA SER A 24 9.41 3.60 -19.69
C SER A 24 9.78 4.48 -18.49
N ALA A 25 9.50 4.00 -17.28
CA ALA A 25 9.89 4.70 -16.06
C ALA A 25 11.42 4.76 -15.93
N GLU A 26 12.10 3.70 -16.34
CA GLU A 26 13.56 3.57 -16.36
C GLU A 26 14.20 4.66 -17.23
N GLU A 27 13.73 4.81 -18.46
CA GLU A 27 14.22 5.84 -19.40
C GLU A 27 13.87 7.25 -18.93
N TYR A 28 12.65 7.43 -18.43
CA TYR A 28 12.19 8.75 -17.99
C TYR A 28 13.00 9.26 -16.81
N LEU A 29 13.19 8.43 -15.79
CA LEU A 29 13.91 8.80 -14.56
C LEU A 29 15.43 8.99 -14.77
N GLN A 30 16.00 8.55 -15.89
CA GLN A 30 17.40 8.82 -16.23
C GLN A 30 17.64 10.25 -16.71
N ARG A 31 16.59 10.99 -17.10
CA ARG A 31 16.71 12.37 -17.56
C ARG A 31 17.29 13.27 -16.46
N PRO A 32 18.18 14.19 -16.80
CA PRO A 32 18.72 15.15 -15.83
C PRO A 32 17.67 16.21 -15.44
N GLY A 33 17.79 16.73 -14.22
CA GLY A 33 17.00 17.88 -13.76
C GLY A 33 15.54 17.56 -13.42
N LEU A 34 15.13 16.30 -13.35
CA LEU A 34 13.80 15.94 -12.88
C LEU A 34 13.66 16.27 -11.39
N HIS A 35 12.56 16.93 -11.05
CA HIS A 35 12.16 17.17 -9.67
C HIS A 35 10.64 17.10 -9.55
N PHE A 36 10.16 16.29 -8.60
CA PHE A 36 8.75 16.09 -8.30
C PHE A 36 8.50 16.19 -6.80
N ASP A 37 7.36 16.74 -6.41
CA ASP A 37 6.91 16.74 -5.03
C ASP A 37 6.59 15.31 -4.57
N TRP A 38 6.00 14.52 -5.44
CA TRP A 38 5.67 13.11 -5.24
C TRP A 38 5.90 12.28 -6.48
N ILE A 39 6.31 11.04 -6.29
CA ILE A 39 6.23 9.98 -7.31
C ILE A 39 5.19 8.97 -6.83
N PHE A 40 4.20 8.68 -7.68
CA PHE A 40 3.25 7.59 -7.47
C PHE A 40 3.57 6.46 -8.44
N ALA A 41 3.79 5.26 -7.89
CA ALA A 41 4.09 4.05 -8.66
C ALA A 41 2.94 3.03 -8.51
N ASP A 42 2.38 2.61 -9.64
CA ASP A 42 1.41 1.49 -9.74
C ASP A 42 1.97 0.44 -10.70
N PRO A 43 2.99 -0.34 -10.28
CA PRO A 43 3.67 -1.28 -11.15
C PRO A 43 2.75 -2.41 -11.61
N ASP A 44 2.84 -2.79 -12.89
CA ASP A 44 2.08 -3.92 -13.42
C ASP A 44 2.62 -5.23 -12.81
N ARG A 45 1.72 -6.03 -12.28
CA ARG A 45 1.96 -7.26 -11.56
C ARG A 45 1.64 -8.51 -12.38
N ARG A 46 1.55 -8.38 -13.67
CA ARG A 46 1.35 -9.51 -14.57
C ARG A 46 2.65 -9.85 -15.26
N SER A 47 3.05 -11.11 -15.17
CA SER A 47 4.08 -11.65 -16.03
C SER A 47 3.60 -11.66 -17.49
N ALA A 48 4.54 -11.82 -18.43
CA ALA A 48 4.22 -11.88 -19.87
C ALA A 48 3.22 -13.00 -20.23
N ASP A 49 3.13 -14.05 -19.40
CA ASP A 49 2.16 -15.15 -19.51
C ASP A 49 0.85 -14.91 -18.73
N GLY A 50 0.64 -13.69 -18.19
CA GLY A 50 -0.60 -13.27 -17.51
C GLY A 50 -0.75 -13.72 -16.06
N ARG A 51 0.26 -14.37 -15.47
CA ARG A 51 0.23 -14.77 -14.05
C ARG A 51 0.39 -13.55 -13.13
N LYS A 52 -0.32 -13.55 -12.01
CA LYS A 52 -0.17 -12.50 -10.99
C LYS A 52 1.17 -12.65 -10.28
N LEU A 53 1.94 -11.57 -10.26
CA LEU A 53 3.17 -11.45 -9.50
C LEU A 53 2.85 -10.91 -8.11
N VAL A 54 3.46 -11.48 -7.08
CA VAL A 54 3.26 -11.07 -5.67
C VAL A 54 4.46 -10.26 -5.17
N ARG A 55 5.65 -10.53 -5.73
CA ARG A 55 6.89 -9.85 -5.34
C ARG A 55 7.06 -8.55 -6.13
N LEU A 56 7.43 -7.48 -5.42
CA LEU A 56 7.58 -6.15 -6.03
C LEU A 56 8.71 -6.10 -7.07
N GLU A 57 9.80 -6.84 -6.83
CA GLU A 57 10.97 -6.93 -7.73
C GLU A 57 10.65 -7.63 -9.06
N ALA A 58 9.56 -8.39 -9.11
CA ALA A 58 9.11 -9.06 -10.33
C ALA A 58 8.10 -8.22 -11.13
N CYS A 59 7.69 -7.06 -10.61
CA CYS A 59 6.74 -6.16 -11.28
C CYS A 59 7.41 -5.29 -12.35
N SER A 60 6.64 -4.68 -13.20
CA SER A 60 7.13 -3.72 -14.20
C SER A 60 6.46 -2.35 -13.99
N PRO A 61 7.23 -1.28 -13.74
CA PRO A 61 8.68 -1.30 -13.50
C PRO A 61 9.07 -1.97 -12.17
N ASP A 62 10.32 -2.44 -12.06
CA ASP A 62 10.91 -2.85 -10.78
C ASP A 62 11.23 -1.60 -9.96
N VAL A 63 10.31 -1.24 -9.07
CA VAL A 63 10.43 -0.03 -8.23
C VAL A 63 11.63 -0.13 -7.29
N THR A 64 12.00 -1.34 -6.83
CA THR A 64 13.14 -1.53 -5.92
C THR A 64 14.46 -1.23 -6.61
N ALA A 65 14.62 -1.65 -7.86
CA ALA A 65 15.79 -1.33 -8.69
C ALA A 65 15.83 0.17 -9.05
N LEU A 66 14.67 0.83 -9.16
CA LEU A 66 14.57 2.25 -9.50
C LEU A 66 14.76 3.21 -8.32
N MET A 67 14.83 2.72 -7.08
CA MET A 67 14.94 3.57 -5.88
C MET A 67 16.04 4.65 -5.96
N PRO A 68 17.26 4.39 -6.48
CA PRO A 68 18.29 5.44 -6.59
C PRO A 68 17.88 6.57 -7.53
N LEU A 69 17.17 6.27 -8.63
CA LEU A 69 16.67 7.27 -9.59
C LEU A 69 15.47 8.04 -9.01
N ILE A 70 14.57 7.34 -8.34
CA ILE A 70 13.42 7.91 -7.65
C ILE A 70 13.90 8.89 -6.58
N ALA A 71 14.82 8.49 -5.70
CA ALA A 71 15.35 9.33 -4.63
C ALA A 71 16.06 10.60 -5.15
N ARG A 72 16.66 10.54 -6.36
CA ARG A 72 17.23 11.71 -7.03
C ARG A 72 16.15 12.68 -7.52
N ALA A 73 15.02 12.16 -7.98
CA ALA A 73 13.94 12.93 -8.59
C ALA A 73 12.88 13.39 -7.59
N SER A 74 12.70 12.70 -6.46
CA SER A 74 11.74 13.06 -5.42
C SER A 74 12.15 12.51 -4.05
N GLY A 75 11.90 13.29 -2.99
CA GLY A 75 11.99 12.82 -1.61
C GLY A 75 10.76 12.06 -1.12
N ARG A 76 9.73 11.89 -1.96
CA ARG A 76 8.46 11.28 -1.58
C ARG A 76 7.98 10.31 -2.64
N LEU A 77 7.73 9.07 -2.22
CA LEU A 77 7.24 7.99 -3.07
C LEU A 77 6.01 7.35 -2.43
N CYS A 78 4.98 7.11 -3.24
CA CYS A 78 3.86 6.24 -2.89
C CYS A 78 3.82 5.07 -3.87
N ILE A 79 3.82 3.83 -3.36
CA ILE A 79 3.71 2.61 -4.16
C ILE A 79 2.37 1.96 -3.88
N LYS A 80 1.56 1.77 -4.90
CA LYS A 80 0.31 1.03 -4.81
C LYS A 80 0.54 -0.46 -5.11
N ASN A 81 0.15 -1.30 -4.17
CA ASN A 81 0.30 -2.74 -4.30
C ASN A 81 -1.04 -3.46 -4.22
N SER A 82 -1.05 -4.71 -4.68
CA SER A 82 -2.17 -5.64 -4.57
C SER A 82 -2.59 -5.86 -3.11
N PRO A 83 -3.87 -6.15 -2.85
CA PRO A 83 -4.30 -6.71 -1.57
C PRO A 83 -3.56 -7.98 -1.16
N LEU A 84 -2.94 -8.70 -2.11
CA LEU A 84 -2.14 -9.90 -1.83
C LEU A 84 -0.71 -9.60 -1.38
N PHE A 85 -0.24 -8.35 -1.54
CA PHE A 85 1.11 -7.96 -1.12
C PHE A 85 1.24 -8.09 0.40
N ASP A 86 2.33 -8.72 0.86
CA ASP A 86 2.53 -8.97 2.28
C ASP A 86 3.00 -7.71 3.00
N VAL A 87 2.38 -7.40 4.14
CA VAL A 87 2.71 -6.21 4.95
C VAL A 87 4.10 -6.32 5.57
N ASP A 88 4.51 -7.51 5.99
CA ASP A 88 5.86 -7.71 6.55
C ASP A 88 6.92 -7.53 5.46
N GLU A 89 6.61 -7.95 4.24
CA GLU A 89 7.49 -7.73 3.08
C GLU A 89 7.60 -6.24 2.74
N ALA A 90 6.50 -5.50 2.83
CA ALA A 90 6.51 -4.05 2.66
C ALA A 90 7.44 -3.36 3.67
N LEU A 91 7.31 -3.72 4.95
CA LEU A 91 8.15 -3.18 6.03
C LEU A 91 9.61 -3.62 5.93
N ARG A 92 9.87 -4.82 5.39
CA ARG A 92 11.22 -5.32 5.15
C ARG A 92 11.93 -4.57 4.01
N LEU A 93 11.21 -4.31 2.91
CA LEU A 93 11.76 -3.60 1.76
C LEU A 93 11.90 -2.09 2.01
N PHE A 94 11.00 -1.52 2.81
CA PHE A 94 10.92 -0.10 3.10
C PHE A 94 10.78 0.14 4.62
N PRO A 95 11.83 -0.09 5.42
CA PRO A 95 11.73 -0.11 6.90
C PRO A 95 11.31 1.23 7.51
N ASP A 96 11.63 2.35 6.85
CA ASP A 96 11.32 3.70 7.33
C ASP A 96 10.04 4.27 6.72
N SER A 97 9.23 3.43 6.07
CA SER A 97 8.01 3.86 5.40
C SER A 97 6.77 3.72 6.27
N ARG A 98 5.72 4.45 5.88
CA ARG A 98 4.35 4.15 6.32
C ARG A 98 3.76 3.10 5.38
N VAL A 99 3.15 2.07 5.95
CA VAL A 99 2.38 1.07 5.21
C VAL A 99 0.91 1.22 5.57
N GLU A 100 0.04 1.33 4.57
CA GLU A 100 -1.38 1.47 4.75
C GLU A 100 -2.14 0.35 4.02
N VAL A 101 -2.98 -0.36 4.75
CA VAL A 101 -3.91 -1.34 4.20
C VAL A 101 -5.27 -0.70 4.08
N VAL A 102 -5.81 -0.66 2.86
CA VAL A 102 -7.09 -0.01 2.57
C VAL A 102 -8.17 -1.05 2.26
N SER A 103 -9.32 -0.92 2.90
CA SER A 103 -10.51 -1.72 2.63
C SER A 103 -11.71 -0.86 2.27
N LEU A 104 -12.64 -1.44 1.52
CA LEU A 104 -13.94 -0.87 1.20
C LEU A 104 -14.98 -1.99 1.16
N GLY A 105 -16.06 -1.89 1.95
CA GLY A 105 -17.15 -2.87 1.96
C GLY A 105 -16.68 -4.28 2.32
N ASP A 106 -15.81 -4.39 3.35
CA ASP A 106 -15.24 -5.66 3.84
C ASP A 106 -14.31 -6.39 2.84
N GLU A 107 -13.85 -5.68 1.81
CA GLU A 107 -12.86 -6.17 0.84
C GLU A 107 -11.57 -5.35 0.93
N CYS A 108 -10.42 -6.02 1.08
CA CYS A 108 -9.13 -5.36 0.98
C CYS A 108 -8.88 -4.92 -0.47
N LYS A 109 -8.67 -3.64 -0.69
CA LYS A 109 -8.49 -3.05 -2.03
C LYS A 109 -7.03 -2.95 -2.42
N GLU A 110 -6.19 -2.47 -1.52
CA GLU A 110 -4.79 -2.20 -1.82
C GLU A 110 -3.93 -2.14 -0.56
N VAL A 111 -2.64 -2.28 -0.75
CA VAL A 111 -1.59 -1.99 0.24
C VAL A 111 -0.72 -0.87 -0.32
N LEU A 112 -0.72 0.28 0.36
CA LEU A 112 0.08 1.44 -0.01
C LEU A 112 1.36 1.49 0.83
N VAL A 113 2.47 1.84 0.18
CA VAL A 113 3.75 2.09 0.85
C VAL A 113 4.13 3.54 0.59
N TYR A 114 4.29 4.33 1.63
CA TYR A 114 4.69 5.74 1.57
C TYR A 114 6.12 5.90 2.10
N ALA A 115 7.07 6.08 1.22
CA ALA A 115 8.45 6.47 1.55
C ALA A 115 8.54 8.00 1.45
N ASP A 116 8.12 8.69 2.50
CA ASP A 116 7.98 10.15 2.57
C ASP A 116 8.66 10.76 3.81
N GLY A 117 9.44 9.96 4.55
CA GLY A 117 10.15 10.38 5.75
C GLY A 117 9.26 10.54 7.00
N THR A 118 7.99 10.12 6.95
CA THR A 118 7.05 10.19 8.09
C THR A 118 6.84 8.87 8.83
N GLY A 119 7.55 7.80 8.40
CA GLY A 119 7.48 6.46 9.02
C GLY A 119 8.51 6.25 10.12
N PRO A 120 8.58 5.01 10.65
CA PRO A 120 7.72 3.89 10.27
C PRO A 120 6.35 3.91 10.95
N ALA A 121 5.31 3.56 10.21
CA ALA A 121 3.96 3.40 10.74
C ALA A 121 3.17 2.34 9.95
N LEU A 122 2.23 1.67 10.61
CA LEU A 122 1.31 0.72 10.00
C LEU A 122 -0.12 1.17 10.25
N THR A 123 -0.87 1.40 9.17
CA THR A 123 -2.25 1.90 9.22
C THR A 123 -3.21 0.91 8.58
N ALA A 124 -4.33 0.68 9.20
CA ALA A 124 -5.49 0.01 8.62
C ALA A 124 -6.60 1.05 8.41
N THR A 125 -7.03 1.24 7.18
CA THR A 125 -8.08 2.20 6.79
C THR A 125 -9.26 1.46 6.18
N ALA A 126 -10.41 1.54 6.86
CA ALA A 126 -11.69 1.11 6.32
C ALA A 126 -12.43 2.33 5.79
N LEU A 127 -12.51 2.49 4.47
CA LEU A 127 -13.11 3.65 3.83
C LEU A 127 -14.58 3.83 4.26
N GLY A 128 -14.90 5.05 4.72
CA GLY A 128 -16.21 5.38 5.25
C GLY A 128 -16.48 4.91 6.69
N ARG A 129 -15.53 4.20 7.34
CA ARG A 129 -15.68 3.69 8.71
C ARG A 129 -14.63 4.26 9.67
N GLY A 130 -13.38 4.44 9.22
CA GLY A 130 -12.29 5.01 10.02
C GLY A 130 -10.95 4.35 9.77
N SER A 131 -9.93 4.78 10.54
CA SER A 131 -8.58 4.24 10.46
C SER A 131 -7.98 4.01 11.85
N PHE A 132 -7.00 3.13 11.91
CA PHE A 132 -6.20 2.86 13.09
C PHE A 132 -4.74 2.72 12.71
N THR A 133 -3.86 3.43 13.41
CA THR A 133 -2.41 3.44 13.16
C THR A 133 -1.66 2.94 14.38
N ALA A 134 -0.62 2.15 14.17
CA ALA A 134 0.32 1.68 15.17
C ALA A 134 1.75 1.73 14.66
N THR A 135 2.72 1.73 15.57
CA THR A 135 4.13 1.55 15.23
C THR A 135 4.39 0.07 14.89
N PRO A 136 5.11 -0.25 13.80
CA PRO A 136 5.51 -1.62 13.50
C PRO A 136 6.26 -2.28 14.66
N GLY A 137 6.02 -3.56 14.88
CA GLY A 137 6.64 -4.31 15.98
C GLY A 137 5.98 -4.11 17.35
N GLN A 138 4.97 -3.26 17.48
CA GLN A 138 4.22 -3.13 18.72
C GLN A 138 3.52 -4.44 19.06
N THR A 139 3.81 -4.97 20.27
CA THR A 139 3.27 -6.25 20.72
C THR A 139 1.78 -6.14 21.06
N PRO A 140 0.90 -6.93 20.42
CA PRO A 140 -0.49 -7.00 20.81
C PRO A 140 -0.67 -7.68 22.18
N PRO A 141 -1.79 -7.47 22.86
CA PRO A 141 -2.10 -8.22 24.08
C PRO A 141 -2.16 -9.72 23.77
N PRO A 142 -1.79 -10.61 24.72
CA PRO A 142 -1.92 -12.05 24.52
C PRO A 142 -3.39 -12.44 24.28
N ALA A 143 -3.60 -13.54 23.58
CA ALA A 143 -4.91 -14.16 23.54
C ALA A 143 -5.25 -14.74 24.92
N PRO A 144 -6.53 -14.80 25.31
CA PRO A 144 -6.92 -15.56 26.49
C PRO A 144 -6.52 -17.04 26.36
N ASP A 145 -6.13 -17.68 27.47
CA ASP A 145 -5.66 -19.06 27.47
C ASP A 145 -6.77 -20.07 27.11
N THR A 146 -8.02 -19.72 27.45
CA THR A 146 -9.19 -20.59 27.22
C THR A 146 -10.33 -19.81 26.60
N PHE A 147 -11.01 -20.42 25.64
CA PHE A 147 -12.24 -19.91 25.06
C PHE A 147 -13.44 -20.49 25.80
N ASP A 148 -14.21 -19.63 26.47
CA ASP A 148 -15.49 -19.96 27.09
C ASP A 148 -16.58 -19.10 26.44
N PRO A 149 -17.38 -19.63 25.51
CA PRO A 149 -18.39 -18.88 24.79
C PRO A 149 -19.47 -18.30 25.70
N SER A 150 -19.68 -18.87 26.90
CA SER A 150 -20.69 -18.36 27.85
C SER A 150 -20.36 -16.97 28.42
N ARG A 151 -19.08 -16.57 28.34
CA ARG A 151 -18.60 -15.26 28.81
C ARG A 151 -18.85 -14.14 27.82
N TYR A 152 -19.21 -14.45 26.56
CA TYR A 152 -19.32 -13.48 25.48
C TYR A 152 -20.75 -13.37 24.96
N ARG A 153 -21.24 -12.17 24.85
CA ARG A 153 -22.54 -11.87 24.30
C ARG A 153 -22.53 -11.66 22.79
N TRP A 154 -21.38 -11.24 22.25
CA TRP A 154 -21.22 -10.84 20.85
C TRP A 154 -19.97 -11.47 20.24
N LEU A 155 -20.09 -11.88 19.00
CA LEU A 155 -18.97 -12.17 18.12
C LEU A 155 -18.72 -10.95 17.23
N VAL A 156 -17.49 -10.44 17.24
CA VAL A 156 -17.11 -9.30 16.41
C VAL A 156 -16.08 -9.77 15.39
N VAL A 157 -16.34 -9.50 14.10
CA VAL A 157 -15.37 -9.73 13.03
C VAL A 157 -14.73 -8.38 12.71
N PRO A 158 -13.42 -8.21 12.97
CA PRO A 158 -12.73 -6.98 12.63
C PRO A 158 -12.75 -6.74 11.12
N ASP A 159 -12.69 -5.46 10.70
CA ASP A 159 -12.53 -5.11 9.30
C ASP A 159 -11.30 -5.78 8.68
N VAL A 160 -11.39 -6.15 7.40
CA VAL A 160 -10.32 -6.89 6.71
C VAL A 160 -9.01 -6.10 6.63
N ALA A 161 -9.04 -4.75 6.67
CA ALA A 161 -7.83 -3.95 6.75
C ALA A 161 -7.11 -4.16 8.09
N LEU A 162 -7.84 -4.22 9.21
CA LEU A 162 -7.29 -4.52 10.53
C LEU A 162 -6.71 -5.94 10.59
N GLN A 163 -7.40 -6.91 9.96
CA GLN A 163 -6.94 -8.29 9.90
C GLN A 163 -5.66 -8.40 9.06
N LYS A 164 -5.66 -7.85 7.85
CA LYS A 164 -4.52 -7.86 6.92
C LYS A 164 -3.29 -7.15 7.49
N ALA A 165 -3.49 -6.01 8.18
CA ALA A 165 -2.44 -5.28 8.86
C ALA A 165 -2.04 -5.92 10.20
N ARG A 166 -2.71 -6.99 10.66
CA ARG A 166 -2.51 -7.64 11.97
C ARG A 166 -2.68 -6.68 13.16
N LEU A 167 -3.48 -5.63 12.98
CA LEU A 167 -3.73 -4.59 13.98
C LEU A 167 -4.98 -4.84 14.83
N ALA A 168 -5.77 -5.86 14.53
CA ALA A 168 -7.04 -6.12 15.21
C ALA A 168 -6.89 -6.22 16.75
N ARG A 169 -5.88 -6.97 17.23
CA ARG A 169 -5.64 -7.10 18.67
C ARG A 169 -5.23 -5.80 19.35
N LEU A 170 -4.46 -4.95 18.66
CA LEU A 170 -4.08 -3.65 19.17
C LEU A 170 -5.27 -2.69 19.21
N HIS A 171 -6.06 -2.66 18.14
CA HIS A 171 -7.23 -1.79 18.01
C HIS A 171 -8.33 -2.14 19.02
N LEU A 172 -8.54 -3.43 19.28
CA LEU A 172 -9.59 -3.91 20.18
C LEU A 172 -9.10 -4.12 21.62
N ARG A 173 -7.88 -3.71 21.95
CA ARG A 173 -7.33 -3.79 23.31
C ARG A 173 -8.30 -3.19 24.33
N GLY A 174 -8.70 -3.99 25.34
CA GLY A 174 -9.64 -3.59 26.39
C GLY A 174 -11.11 -3.46 25.95
N LYS A 175 -11.43 -3.80 24.69
CA LYS A 175 -12.80 -3.78 24.16
C LYS A 175 -13.32 -5.17 23.82
N ALA A 176 -12.45 -6.07 23.42
CA ALA A 176 -12.78 -7.45 23.06
C ALA A 176 -11.59 -8.37 23.29
N ASP A 177 -11.86 -9.64 23.56
CA ASP A 177 -10.88 -10.72 23.50
C ASP A 177 -10.77 -11.21 22.05
N ILE A 178 -9.56 -11.50 21.59
CA ILE A 178 -9.30 -11.93 20.22
C ILE A 178 -8.58 -13.26 20.25
N TRP A 179 -9.14 -14.23 19.54
CA TRP A 179 -8.70 -15.63 19.45
C TRP A 179 -8.05 -15.92 18.11
#